data_5a6ce5f63baa2841eec9817055831b92
#
_entry.id   5a6ce5f63baa2841eec9817055831b92
#
_cell.length_a   1.000
_cell.length_b   1.000
_cell.length_c   1.000
_cell.angle_alpha   90.00
_cell.angle_beta   90.00
_cell.angle_gamma   90.00
#
_symmetry.space_group_name_H-M   'P 1'
#
loop_
_entity.id
_entity.type
_entity.pdbx_description
1 polymer ?
#
loop_
_entity_poly.entity_id
_entity_poly.type
_entity_poly.pdbx_seq_one_letter_code
_entity_poly.pdbx_strand_id
1 'polypeptide(L)'
;MDKIINIAVVAHVDAGKSTLVDALLQQNGVFRENEVVHEQVMDSNDLERERGITIYSKNCAIRYKDYKINIVDTPGHADFSSEVERIMRTVDTVILIVDAKEGPMPQTRFVLKKALEQNLRPILFINKIDKKDARPEEVVNMTFDLFMELNATDEQLDFPIVYGVARDGKATLDLNHLEDDISPLLDTVLKQVKPYEGSVNDNLQLQVSQLDYDSFIGRLGIGRVSKGVVKTGEMVTLCRNTGAVESFRISKLFVNEGIKRKEVNEAYYGDIVTVAGCKDISIGDTLCPQGITDPLPPIVIERPTLSMNFMVNSSPFAGQSGKFLTSRHIKERLEKELETNVGLEVEELPGTDGFKVSGRGELHLSVLLEEMRREGYELCVSKPEVLFEEIDGRKCEPYETVIVNTPSDYASTIIADLQERKATLLVMSNGEEGYTHLEFSAPTRGLIGYRSAFITNTKGEGIMVRSFDEYKPYAGEIRGRKNGVLVSMETGKALGYSLYNLQDRGQMIVGPGADIYIGMIVGIHNRDNDLNVNPCKNKEMSNTRSKSADDAIALVTPKTFSLEEALEFIEEDEYVEVTPAIIRLRKKILDPNERFRVNRK
;
A
#
# COMPACT_ATOMS: atom_id res chain seq x y z
N MET A 1 -15.59 33.13 -13.00
CA MET A 1 -14.56 32.36 -12.31
C MET A 1 -15.27 31.33 -11.46
N ASP A 2 -15.00 30.05 -11.64
CA ASP A 2 -15.66 28.99 -10.88
C ASP A 2 -15.21 29.09 -9.40
N LYS A 3 -16.12 28.85 -8.47
CA LYS A 3 -15.77 28.66 -7.07
C LYS A 3 -15.20 27.27 -6.92
N ILE A 4 -14.01 27.14 -6.38
CA ILE A 4 -13.28 25.88 -6.31
C ILE A 4 -13.25 25.38 -4.87
N ILE A 5 -13.54 24.10 -4.69
CA ILE A 5 -13.40 23.35 -3.43
C ILE A 5 -12.63 22.07 -3.73
N ASN A 6 -11.69 21.71 -2.87
CA ASN A 6 -10.92 20.47 -2.98
C ASN A 6 -11.26 19.56 -1.80
N ILE A 7 -11.67 18.34 -2.08
CA ILE A 7 -12.03 17.35 -1.07
C ILE A 7 -11.17 16.09 -1.21
N ALA A 8 -10.74 15.51 -0.11
CA ALA A 8 -10.18 14.17 -0.08
C ALA A 8 -11.25 13.19 0.40
N VAL A 9 -11.28 12.01 -0.19
CA VAL A 9 -12.17 10.94 0.26
C VAL A 9 -11.34 9.87 0.94
N VAL A 10 -11.68 9.57 2.19
CA VAL A 10 -10.94 8.71 3.10
C VAL A 10 -11.85 7.65 3.66
N ALA A 11 -11.40 6.41 3.66
CA ALA A 11 -12.16 5.29 4.18
C ALA A 11 -11.24 4.15 4.61
N HIS A 12 -11.74 3.28 5.48
CA HIS A 12 -11.21 1.94 5.63
C HIS A 12 -11.50 1.09 4.36
N VAL A 13 -10.72 0.03 4.17
CA VAL A 13 -10.97 -0.97 3.12
C VAL A 13 -12.42 -1.47 3.22
N ASP A 14 -13.09 -1.64 2.10
CA ASP A 14 -14.48 -2.06 1.99
C ASP A 14 -15.54 -1.13 2.61
N ALA A 15 -15.19 0.02 3.17
CA ALA A 15 -16.19 0.98 3.67
C ALA A 15 -17.00 1.66 2.56
N GLY A 16 -16.59 1.51 1.28
CA GLY A 16 -17.32 1.99 0.11
C GLY A 16 -16.79 3.30 -0.49
N LYS A 17 -15.49 3.57 -0.35
CA LYS A 17 -14.82 4.77 -0.89
C LYS A 17 -15.00 4.89 -2.40
N SER A 18 -14.51 3.91 -3.18
CA SER A 18 -14.60 3.93 -4.65
C SER A 18 -16.05 3.98 -5.13
N THR A 19 -16.96 3.29 -4.44
CA THR A 19 -18.39 3.31 -4.72
C THR A 19 -19.00 4.70 -4.53
N LEU A 20 -18.60 5.43 -3.47
CA LEU A 20 -19.07 6.79 -3.25
C LEU A 20 -18.54 7.75 -4.33
N VAL A 21 -17.28 7.63 -4.70
CA VAL A 21 -16.67 8.46 -5.76
C VAL A 21 -17.35 8.19 -7.10
N ASP A 22 -17.63 6.93 -7.43
CA ASP A 22 -18.39 6.55 -8.64
C ASP A 22 -19.78 7.19 -8.66
N ALA A 23 -20.51 7.13 -7.53
CA ALA A 23 -21.84 7.76 -7.41
C ALA A 23 -21.76 9.28 -7.61
N LEU A 24 -20.75 9.94 -7.03
CA LEU A 24 -20.51 11.39 -7.22
C LEU A 24 -20.24 11.72 -8.69
N LEU A 25 -19.43 10.93 -9.39
CA LEU A 25 -19.12 11.13 -10.81
C LEU A 25 -20.34 10.88 -11.71
N GLN A 26 -21.10 9.82 -11.44
CA GLN A 26 -22.29 9.46 -12.25
C GLN A 26 -23.38 10.51 -12.15
N GLN A 27 -23.76 10.94 -10.95
CA GLN A 27 -24.86 11.87 -10.75
C GLN A 27 -24.53 13.31 -11.16
N ASN A 28 -23.25 13.64 -11.29
CA ASN A 28 -22.82 14.98 -11.76
C ASN A 28 -22.45 15.01 -13.25
N GLY A 29 -22.92 14.05 -14.04
CA GLY A 29 -22.88 14.10 -15.51
C GLY A 29 -21.49 13.94 -16.12
N VAL A 30 -20.57 13.29 -15.42
CA VAL A 30 -19.21 13.02 -15.93
C VAL A 30 -19.23 12.00 -17.06
N PHE A 31 -20.19 11.05 -17.01
CA PHE A 31 -20.38 10.02 -18.03
C PHE A 31 -21.55 10.33 -18.96
N ARG A 32 -21.46 9.88 -20.20
CA ARG A 32 -22.57 10.00 -21.17
C ARG A 32 -23.64 8.94 -20.85
N GLU A 33 -24.91 9.23 -21.13
CA GLU A 33 -26.06 8.34 -20.86
C GLU A 33 -25.93 6.93 -21.45
N ASN A 34 -25.10 6.73 -22.48
CA ASN A 34 -24.86 5.43 -23.13
C ASN A 34 -23.43 4.90 -22.94
N GLU A 35 -22.65 5.46 -22.03
CA GLU A 35 -21.29 5.00 -21.74
C GLU A 35 -21.37 3.82 -20.76
N VAL A 36 -20.82 2.66 -21.16
CA VAL A 36 -20.72 1.51 -20.25
C VAL A 36 -19.65 1.86 -19.22
N VAL A 37 -20.10 2.26 -18.04
CA VAL A 37 -19.22 2.56 -16.91
C VAL A 37 -18.91 1.26 -16.20
N HIS A 38 -17.64 0.88 -16.15
CA HIS A 38 -17.21 -0.21 -15.28
C HIS A 38 -17.28 0.27 -13.82
N GLU A 39 -17.67 -0.60 -12.91
CA GLU A 39 -17.60 -0.31 -11.48
C GLU A 39 -16.15 0.02 -11.07
N GLN A 40 -15.99 0.89 -10.07
CA GLN A 40 -14.69 1.36 -9.55
C GLN A 40 -13.84 2.07 -10.63
N VAL A 41 -14.42 3.10 -11.25
CA VAL A 41 -13.80 3.86 -12.34
C VAL A 41 -12.45 4.47 -11.93
N MET A 42 -12.31 4.86 -10.67
CA MET A 42 -11.06 5.40 -10.14
C MET A 42 -10.02 4.31 -9.90
N ASP A 43 -10.40 3.07 -9.59
CA ASP A 43 -9.47 1.95 -9.39
C ASP A 43 -9.09 1.35 -10.76
N SER A 44 -8.26 2.07 -11.51
CA SER A 44 -7.86 1.70 -12.88
C SER A 44 -6.81 0.58 -12.93
N ASN A 45 -6.15 0.27 -11.80
CA ASN A 45 -5.15 -0.78 -11.68
C ASN A 45 -5.83 -2.10 -11.25
N ASP A 46 -5.56 -3.19 -11.96
CA ASP A 46 -6.11 -4.51 -11.63
C ASP A 46 -5.75 -4.96 -10.20
N LEU A 47 -4.57 -4.56 -9.70
CA LEU A 47 -4.14 -4.83 -8.33
C LEU A 47 -5.01 -4.12 -7.29
N GLU A 48 -5.40 -2.87 -7.53
CA GLU A 48 -6.29 -2.12 -6.65
C GLU A 48 -7.65 -2.81 -6.55
N ARG A 49 -8.21 -3.24 -7.69
CA ARG A 49 -9.50 -3.97 -7.73
C ARG A 49 -9.45 -5.31 -7.05
N GLU A 50 -8.39 -6.11 -7.28
CA GLU A 50 -8.23 -7.43 -6.68
C GLU A 50 -8.03 -7.36 -5.17
N ARG A 51 -7.34 -6.33 -4.68
CA ARG A 51 -7.04 -6.16 -3.25
C ARG A 51 -8.08 -5.32 -2.50
N GLY A 52 -8.96 -4.63 -3.23
CA GLY A 52 -9.94 -3.71 -2.65
C GLY A 52 -9.30 -2.49 -1.96
N ILE A 53 -8.07 -2.12 -2.35
CA ILE A 53 -7.34 -0.99 -1.75
C ILE A 53 -6.92 0.01 -2.83
N THR A 54 -6.97 1.30 -2.51
CA THR A 54 -6.34 2.33 -3.34
C THR A 54 -4.85 2.37 -3.04
N ILE A 55 -4.03 2.23 -4.07
CA ILE A 55 -2.56 2.25 -3.99
C ILE A 55 -2.06 3.64 -4.41
N TYR A 56 -2.55 4.13 -5.55
CA TYR A 56 -2.17 5.41 -6.12
C TYR A 56 -3.29 6.44 -5.94
N SER A 57 -2.92 7.63 -5.50
CA SER A 57 -3.88 8.74 -5.43
C SER A 57 -4.27 9.19 -6.83
N LYS A 58 -5.55 9.45 -7.03
CA LYS A 58 -6.12 9.91 -8.29
C LYS A 58 -6.96 11.15 -8.08
N ASN A 59 -6.93 12.03 -9.07
CA ASN A 59 -7.66 13.28 -9.03
C ASN A 59 -8.77 13.27 -10.09
N CYS A 60 -9.98 13.62 -9.68
CA CYS A 60 -11.09 13.89 -10.59
C CYS A 60 -11.79 15.20 -10.20
N ALA A 61 -12.71 15.67 -11.02
CA ALA A 61 -13.46 16.89 -10.73
C ALA A 61 -14.91 16.76 -11.18
N ILE A 62 -15.83 17.27 -10.37
CA ILE A 62 -17.26 17.37 -10.69
C ILE A 62 -17.69 18.84 -10.70
N ARG A 63 -18.78 19.11 -11.37
CA ARG A 63 -19.47 20.41 -11.31
C ARG A 63 -20.79 20.24 -10.57
N TYR A 64 -20.94 20.97 -9.48
CA TYR A 64 -22.16 20.98 -8.71
C TYR A 64 -22.60 22.41 -8.42
N LYS A 65 -23.79 22.81 -8.89
CA LYS A 65 -24.26 24.22 -8.88
C LYS A 65 -23.22 25.12 -9.59
N ASP A 66 -22.74 26.18 -8.93
CA ASP A 66 -21.73 27.10 -9.43
C ASP A 66 -20.30 26.80 -8.93
N TYR A 67 -20.09 25.58 -8.46
CA TYR A 67 -18.80 25.13 -7.92
C TYR A 67 -18.14 24.07 -8.81
N LYS A 68 -16.83 24.15 -8.89
CA LYS A 68 -15.95 23.03 -9.29
C LYS A 68 -15.44 22.35 -8.03
N ILE A 69 -15.73 21.10 -7.87
CA ILE A 69 -15.27 20.29 -6.73
C ILE A 69 -14.23 19.30 -7.25
N ASN A 70 -12.97 19.51 -6.88
CA ASN A 70 -11.92 18.53 -7.12
C ASN A 70 -11.99 17.46 -6.03
N ILE A 71 -11.97 16.20 -6.43
CA ILE A 71 -12.01 15.03 -5.56
C ILE A 71 -10.66 14.32 -5.68
N VAL A 72 -9.98 14.16 -4.55
CA VAL A 72 -8.72 13.45 -4.46
C VAL A 72 -8.99 12.12 -3.77
N ASP A 73 -8.83 11.03 -4.50
CA ASP A 73 -8.90 9.68 -3.94
C ASP A 73 -7.60 9.36 -3.23
N THR A 74 -7.68 8.92 -1.96
CA THR A 74 -6.52 8.75 -1.09
C THR A 74 -6.27 7.27 -0.76
N PRO A 75 -4.99 6.83 -0.73
CA PRO A 75 -4.65 5.54 -0.16
C PRO A 75 -5.07 5.43 1.30
N GLY A 76 -5.56 4.26 1.70
CA GLY A 76 -5.97 4.00 3.09
C GLY A 76 -4.91 3.28 3.93
N HIS A 77 -3.83 2.78 3.32
CA HIS A 77 -2.82 1.97 4.00
C HIS A 77 -1.66 2.81 4.54
N ALA A 78 -1.15 2.44 5.72
CA ALA A 78 -0.09 3.18 6.40
C ALA A 78 1.24 3.23 5.62
N ASP A 79 1.56 2.24 4.77
CA ASP A 79 2.75 2.24 3.91
C ASP A 79 2.76 3.41 2.90
N PHE A 80 1.60 4.03 2.67
CA PHE A 80 1.41 5.22 1.82
C PHE A 80 1.19 6.51 2.62
N SER A 81 1.66 6.54 3.89
CA SER A 81 1.46 7.65 4.84
C SER A 81 1.83 9.01 4.27
N SER A 82 2.95 9.10 3.58
CA SER A 82 3.40 10.38 3.03
C SER A 82 2.59 10.85 1.82
N GLU A 83 1.99 9.93 1.03
CA GLU A 83 1.00 10.29 0.01
C GLU A 83 -0.21 10.93 0.66
N VAL A 84 -0.73 10.31 1.71
CA VAL A 84 -1.88 10.83 2.48
C VAL A 84 -1.57 12.22 3.03
N GLU A 85 -0.42 12.41 3.69
CA GLU A 85 -0.04 13.70 4.26
C GLU A 85 0.07 14.81 3.19
N ARG A 86 0.67 14.51 2.04
CA ARG A 86 0.78 15.46 0.93
C ARG A 86 -0.59 15.85 0.35
N ILE A 87 -1.49 14.88 0.25
CA ILE A 87 -2.86 15.13 -0.22
C ILE A 87 -3.60 16.03 0.77
N MET A 88 -3.48 15.77 2.07
CA MET A 88 -4.14 16.59 3.11
C MET A 88 -3.74 18.06 3.07
N ARG A 89 -2.54 18.39 2.56
CA ARG A 89 -2.10 19.78 2.34
C ARG A 89 -2.74 20.45 1.12
N THR A 90 -3.33 19.69 0.20
CA THR A 90 -3.91 20.21 -1.05
C THR A 90 -5.42 20.37 -1.01
N VAL A 91 -6.07 19.82 0.00
CA VAL A 91 -7.53 19.80 0.13
C VAL A 91 -8.05 20.78 1.18
N ASP A 92 -9.33 21.11 1.10
CA ASP A 92 -10.01 22.04 2.01
C ASP A 92 -10.77 21.28 3.11
N THR A 93 -11.19 20.05 2.83
CA THR A 93 -11.87 19.17 3.78
C THR A 93 -11.68 17.71 3.37
N VAL A 94 -12.09 16.82 4.28
CA VAL A 94 -12.04 15.36 4.11
C VAL A 94 -13.44 14.80 4.29
N ILE A 95 -13.88 13.94 3.38
CA ILE A 95 -15.04 13.08 3.60
C ILE A 95 -14.53 11.77 4.22
N LEU A 96 -14.84 11.58 5.49
CA LEU A 96 -14.52 10.39 6.25
C LEU A 96 -15.67 9.39 6.13
N ILE A 97 -15.46 8.29 5.40
CA ILE A 97 -16.47 7.25 5.23
C ILE A 97 -16.28 6.18 6.30
N VAL A 98 -17.35 5.90 7.02
CA VAL A 98 -17.39 4.86 8.05
C VAL A 98 -18.56 3.91 7.76
N ASP A 99 -18.34 2.61 7.87
CA ASP A 99 -19.38 1.60 7.71
C ASP A 99 -20.33 1.62 8.91
N ALA A 100 -21.63 1.69 8.66
CA ALA A 100 -22.67 1.78 9.70
C ALA A 100 -22.74 0.54 10.62
N LYS A 101 -22.15 -0.58 10.23
CA LYS A 101 -22.08 -1.80 11.04
C LYS A 101 -20.75 -1.90 11.79
N GLU A 102 -19.64 -1.69 11.09
CA GLU A 102 -18.29 -1.95 11.62
C GLU A 102 -17.77 -0.81 12.50
N GLY A 103 -18.18 0.43 12.20
CA GLY A 103 -17.67 1.61 12.88
C GLY A 103 -16.28 2.04 12.39
N PRO A 104 -15.62 2.98 13.12
CA PRO A 104 -14.30 3.45 12.78
C PRO A 104 -13.24 2.37 13.02
N MET A 105 -12.57 1.96 11.96
CA MET A 105 -11.55 0.92 11.97
C MET A 105 -10.14 1.52 12.17
N PRO A 106 -9.12 0.74 12.56
CA PRO A 106 -7.77 1.26 12.84
C PRO A 106 -7.12 2.05 11.69
N GLN A 107 -7.40 1.71 10.42
CA GLN A 107 -6.92 2.49 9.28
C GLN A 107 -7.58 3.88 9.22
N THR A 108 -8.85 3.97 9.60
CA THR A 108 -9.57 5.24 9.73
C THR A 108 -8.86 6.17 10.72
N ARG A 109 -8.40 5.61 11.87
CA ARG A 109 -7.64 6.33 12.90
C ARG A 109 -6.39 7.01 12.33
N PHE A 110 -5.60 6.27 11.55
CA PHE A 110 -4.36 6.79 10.97
C PHE A 110 -4.62 7.99 10.04
N VAL A 111 -5.53 7.84 9.07
CA VAL A 111 -5.79 8.90 8.09
C VAL A 111 -6.49 10.10 8.72
N LEU A 112 -7.42 9.85 9.66
CA LEU A 112 -8.05 10.91 10.42
C LEU A 112 -7.03 11.72 11.23
N LYS A 113 -6.07 11.06 11.91
CA LYS A 113 -4.98 11.74 12.60
C LYS A 113 -4.24 12.71 11.69
N LYS A 114 -3.87 12.27 10.48
CA LYS A 114 -3.18 13.10 9.49
C LYS A 114 -4.03 14.29 9.01
N ALA A 115 -5.33 14.11 8.86
CA ALA A 115 -6.25 15.19 8.52
C ALA A 115 -6.36 16.23 9.65
N LEU A 116 -6.50 15.78 10.89
CA LEU A 116 -6.59 16.66 12.06
C LEU A 116 -5.29 17.44 12.29
N GLU A 117 -4.12 16.83 12.10
CA GLU A 117 -2.81 17.49 12.17
C GLU A 117 -2.66 18.63 11.14
N GLN A 118 -3.35 18.55 10.00
CA GLN A 118 -3.42 19.62 8.99
C GLN A 118 -4.55 20.63 9.24
N ASN A 119 -5.17 20.61 10.41
CA ASN A 119 -6.31 21.48 10.80
C ASN A 119 -7.53 21.36 9.86
N LEU A 120 -7.70 20.24 9.17
CA LEU A 120 -8.88 19.99 8.37
C LEU A 120 -10.09 19.72 9.28
N ARG A 121 -11.30 20.06 8.78
CA ARG A 121 -12.58 19.79 9.45
C ARG A 121 -13.29 18.69 8.66
N PRO A 122 -13.22 17.41 9.09
CA PRO A 122 -13.82 16.30 8.36
C PRO A 122 -15.35 16.38 8.32
N ILE A 123 -15.92 15.84 7.24
CA ILE A 123 -17.35 15.54 7.12
C ILE A 123 -17.51 14.04 7.30
N LEU A 124 -18.29 13.59 8.25
CA LEU A 124 -18.53 12.18 8.51
C LEU A 124 -19.65 11.66 7.58
N PHE A 125 -19.34 10.64 6.79
CA PHE A 125 -20.30 9.93 5.96
C PHE A 125 -20.48 8.50 6.48
N ILE A 126 -21.62 8.23 7.13
CA ILE A 126 -21.97 6.89 7.61
C ILE A 126 -22.61 6.12 6.45
N ASN A 127 -21.86 5.18 5.89
CA ASN A 127 -22.25 4.40 4.72
C ASN A 127 -22.90 3.06 5.10
N LYS A 128 -23.66 2.49 4.17
CA LYS A 128 -24.31 1.17 4.27
C LYS A 128 -25.37 1.11 5.38
N ILE A 129 -26.12 2.17 5.57
CA ILE A 129 -27.25 2.22 6.53
C ILE A 129 -28.40 1.26 6.17
N ASP A 130 -28.39 0.72 4.94
CA ASP A 130 -29.33 -0.31 4.44
C ASP A 130 -29.07 -1.71 5.00
N LYS A 131 -27.90 -1.95 5.60
CA LYS A 131 -27.57 -3.24 6.19
C LYS A 131 -28.47 -3.53 7.40
N LYS A 132 -28.88 -4.80 7.53
CA LYS A 132 -29.78 -5.25 8.61
C LYS A 132 -29.22 -5.00 10.02
N ASP A 133 -27.88 -5.07 10.15
CA ASP A 133 -27.18 -4.90 11.43
C ASP A 133 -26.51 -3.51 11.53
N ALA A 134 -27.01 -2.53 10.77
CA ALA A 134 -26.51 -1.16 10.83
C ALA A 134 -26.89 -0.50 12.16
N ARG A 135 -25.93 0.19 12.78
CA ARG A 135 -26.05 0.93 14.05
C ARG A 135 -25.51 2.36 13.93
N PRO A 136 -26.08 3.19 13.04
CA PRO A 136 -25.48 4.46 12.65
C PRO A 136 -25.28 5.43 13.82
N GLU A 137 -26.22 5.52 14.78
CA GLU A 137 -26.10 6.42 15.93
C GLU A 137 -24.96 6.01 16.87
N GLU A 138 -24.76 4.72 17.08
CA GLU A 138 -23.65 4.19 17.88
C GLU A 138 -22.30 4.45 17.18
N VAL A 139 -22.23 4.23 15.86
CA VAL A 139 -21.04 4.51 15.06
C VAL A 139 -20.67 5.99 15.07
N VAL A 140 -21.63 6.90 15.13
CA VAL A 140 -21.36 8.33 15.34
C VAL A 140 -20.67 8.56 16.68
N ASN A 141 -21.15 7.95 17.76
CA ASN A 141 -20.53 8.08 19.10
C ASN A 141 -19.11 7.50 19.11
N MET A 142 -18.92 6.30 18.55
CA MET A 142 -17.58 5.69 18.41
C MET A 142 -16.63 6.59 17.61
N THR A 143 -17.13 7.25 16.58
CA THR A 143 -16.30 8.18 15.77
C THR A 143 -15.98 9.42 16.55
N PHE A 144 -16.92 9.96 17.34
CA PHE A 144 -16.69 11.10 18.23
C PHE A 144 -15.61 10.78 19.27
N ASP A 145 -15.68 9.61 19.90
CA ASP A 145 -14.67 9.14 20.86
C ASP A 145 -13.28 9.04 20.18
N LEU A 146 -13.22 8.55 18.94
CA LEU A 146 -11.97 8.51 18.17
C LEU A 146 -11.40 9.92 17.92
N PHE A 147 -12.22 10.92 17.60
CA PHE A 147 -11.76 12.30 17.45
C PHE A 147 -11.19 12.85 18.77
N MET A 148 -11.85 12.58 19.89
CA MET A 148 -11.35 12.96 21.21
C MET A 148 -10.01 12.31 21.54
N GLU A 149 -9.86 11.02 21.30
CA GLU A 149 -8.59 10.29 21.49
C GLU A 149 -7.44 10.84 20.63
N LEU A 150 -7.77 11.37 19.45
CA LEU A 150 -6.81 12.01 18.54
C LEU A 150 -6.55 13.48 18.86
N ASN A 151 -7.05 13.99 20.00
CA ASN A 151 -6.92 15.37 20.43
C ASN A 151 -7.45 16.39 19.41
N ALA A 152 -8.59 16.08 18.78
CA ALA A 152 -9.29 17.02 17.90
C ALA A 152 -9.67 18.30 18.67
N THR A 153 -9.63 19.42 17.96
CA THR A 153 -10.07 20.71 18.53
C THR A 153 -11.61 20.78 18.61
N ASP A 154 -12.14 21.68 19.43
CA ASP A 154 -13.60 21.88 19.54
C ASP A 154 -14.26 22.14 18.19
N GLU A 155 -13.58 22.86 17.28
CA GLU A 155 -14.07 23.11 15.93
C GLU A 155 -14.07 21.85 15.07
N GLN A 156 -13.13 20.93 15.30
CA GLN A 156 -13.06 19.65 14.58
C GLN A 156 -14.06 18.64 15.15
N LEU A 157 -14.41 18.74 16.44
CA LEU A 157 -15.45 17.92 17.07
C LEU A 157 -16.87 18.27 16.60
N ASP A 158 -17.09 19.52 16.12
CA ASP A 158 -18.35 19.94 15.51
C ASP A 158 -18.40 19.56 14.02
N PHE A 159 -18.22 18.26 13.72
CA PHE A 159 -18.24 17.75 12.36
C PHE A 159 -19.67 17.45 11.90
N PRO A 160 -20.03 17.81 10.65
CA PRO A 160 -21.31 17.45 10.07
C PRO A 160 -21.39 15.95 9.78
N ILE A 161 -22.58 15.38 9.95
CA ILE A 161 -22.87 13.96 9.74
C ILE A 161 -23.84 13.83 8.57
N VAL A 162 -23.50 12.94 7.65
CA VAL A 162 -24.35 12.54 6.52
C VAL A 162 -24.45 11.02 6.53
N TYR A 163 -25.63 10.51 6.33
CA TYR A 163 -25.91 9.09 6.24
C TYR A 163 -26.18 8.71 4.79
N GLY A 164 -25.88 7.46 4.40
CA GLY A 164 -26.16 7.09 3.03
C GLY A 164 -25.92 5.62 2.67
N VAL A 165 -26.29 5.33 1.42
CA VAL A 165 -26.05 4.06 0.73
C VAL A 165 -25.30 4.40 -0.57
N ALA A 166 -23.96 4.43 -0.50
CA ALA A 166 -23.12 4.84 -1.62
C ALA A 166 -23.37 4.00 -2.89
N ARG A 167 -23.64 2.71 -2.74
CA ARG A 167 -23.95 1.81 -3.86
C ARG A 167 -25.19 2.28 -4.64
N ASP A 168 -26.20 2.79 -3.96
CA ASP A 168 -27.44 3.25 -4.57
C ASP A 168 -27.40 4.75 -4.91
N GLY A 169 -26.28 5.43 -4.62
CA GLY A 169 -26.08 6.85 -4.84
C GLY A 169 -27.00 7.73 -4.01
N LYS A 170 -27.34 7.31 -2.80
CA LYS A 170 -28.31 8.00 -1.92
C LYS A 170 -27.67 8.50 -0.65
N ALA A 171 -28.05 9.70 -0.22
CA ALA A 171 -27.61 10.29 1.04
C ALA A 171 -28.74 11.00 1.76
N THR A 172 -28.59 11.23 3.07
CA THR A 172 -29.58 11.97 3.89
C THR A 172 -28.92 12.60 5.11
N LEU A 173 -29.57 13.62 5.65
CA LEU A 173 -29.25 14.18 6.96
C LEU A 173 -30.20 13.65 8.07
N ASP A 174 -31.29 12.96 7.70
CA ASP A 174 -32.28 12.37 8.61
C ASP A 174 -32.46 10.88 8.30
N LEU A 175 -32.12 10.01 9.25
CA LEU A 175 -32.24 8.55 9.13
C LEU A 175 -33.66 8.06 8.81
N ASN A 176 -34.68 8.87 9.11
CA ASN A 176 -36.08 8.50 8.82
C ASN A 176 -36.49 8.81 7.37
N HIS A 177 -35.69 9.56 6.63
CA HIS A 177 -36.00 9.97 5.26
C HIS A 177 -34.76 9.94 4.38
N LEU A 178 -34.57 8.85 3.63
CA LEU A 178 -33.47 8.70 2.67
C LEU A 178 -33.84 9.44 1.37
N GLU A 179 -33.04 10.41 0.98
CA GLU A 179 -33.17 11.12 -0.29
C GLU A 179 -32.84 10.19 -1.48
N ASP A 180 -33.31 10.56 -2.68
CA ASP A 180 -33.13 9.72 -3.87
C ASP A 180 -31.79 9.91 -4.58
N ASP A 181 -30.96 10.85 -4.12
CA ASP A 181 -29.66 11.17 -4.69
C ASP A 181 -28.60 11.51 -3.62
N ILE A 182 -27.40 11.89 -4.07
CA ILE A 182 -26.25 12.19 -3.20
C ILE A 182 -26.13 13.69 -2.87
N SER A 183 -27.08 14.54 -3.31
CA SER A 183 -27.08 15.99 -3.11
C SER A 183 -26.90 16.41 -1.65
N PRO A 184 -27.50 15.73 -0.63
CA PRO A 184 -27.30 16.11 0.77
C PRO A 184 -25.83 16.12 1.21
N LEU A 185 -25.01 15.22 0.69
CA LEU A 185 -23.57 15.23 0.95
C LEU A 185 -22.90 16.45 0.30
N LEU A 186 -23.18 16.71 -0.98
CA LEU A 186 -22.60 17.86 -1.70
C LEU A 186 -23.05 19.18 -1.10
N ASP A 187 -24.32 19.32 -0.70
CA ASP A 187 -24.83 20.52 -0.04
C ASP A 187 -24.19 20.72 1.34
N THR A 188 -23.89 19.64 2.05
CA THR A 188 -23.13 19.70 3.31
C THR A 188 -21.70 20.19 3.06
N VAL A 189 -21.02 19.69 2.01
CA VAL A 189 -19.70 20.20 1.60
C VAL A 189 -19.74 21.70 1.34
N LEU A 190 -20.70 22.18 0.51
CA LEU A 190 -20.84 23.60 0.19
C LEU A 190 -21.18 24.48 1.41
N LYS A 191 -21.87 23.93 2.40
CA LYS A 191 -22.21 24.64 3.65
C LYS A 191 -21.02 24.73 4.61
N GLN A 192 -20.25 23.65 4.69
CA GLN A 192 -19.13 23.52 5.64
C GLN A 192 -17.86 24.21 5.15
N VAL A 193 -17.58 24.12 3.85
CA VAL A 193 -16.33 24.58 3.26
C VAL A 193 -16.55 25.87 2.50
N LYS A 194 -15.83 26.92 2.88
CA LYS A 194 -15.79 28.15 2.09
C LYS A 194 -14.93 27.93 0.85
N PRO A 195 -15.32 28.48 -0.31
CA PRO A 195 -14.47 28.48 -1.50
C PRO A 195 -13.11 29.07 -1.16
N TYR A 196 -12.06 28.53 -1.78
CA TYR A 196 -10.72 29.03 -1.57
C TYR A 196 -10.63 30.51 -1.94
N GLU A 197 -10.19 31.35 -0.99
CA GLU A 197 -10.07 32.80 -1.19
C GLU A 197 -8.67 33.14 -1.70
N GLY A 198 -8.59 33.96 -2.73
CA GLY A 198 -7.36 34.45 -3.34
C GLY A 198 -7.64 35.55 -4.35
N SER A 199 -6.57 36.08 -4.93
CA SER A 199 -6.67 37.12 -5.96
C SER A 199 -5.87 36.72 -7.21
N VAL A 200 -6.41 37.01 -8.39
CA VAL A 200 -5.71 36.85 -9.67
C VAL A 200 -4.49 37.78 -9.79
N ASN A 201 -4.45 38.83 -8.97
CA ASN A 201 -3.37 39.82 -8.96
C ASN A 201 -2.23 39.41 -7.98
N ASP A 202 -2.43 38.37 -7.21
CA ASP A 202 -1.37 37.85 -6.34
C ASP A 202 -0.26 37.20 -7.16
N ASN A 203 0.93 37.16 -6.60
CA ASN A 203 2.04 36.43 -7.18
C ASN A 203 1.71 34.93 -7.20
N LEU A 204 2.00 34.26 -8.32
CA LEU A 204 1.84 32.81 -8.45
C LEU A 204 2.58 32.07 -7.32
N GLN A 205 1.87 31.20 -6.67
CA GLN A 205 2.42 30.22 -5.74
C GLN A 205 1.74 28.87 -5.99
N LEU A 206 2.51 27.88 -6.50
CA LEU A 206 2.05 26.52 -6.75
C LEU A 206 3.09 25.55 -6.22
N GLN A 207 2.72 24.75 -5.20
CA GLN A 207 3.61 23.71 -4.69
C GLN A 207 3.24 22.34 -5.26
N VAL A 208 4.26 21.60 -5.72
CA VAL A 208 4.10 20.26 -6.25
C VAL A 208 3.93 19.26 -5.09
N SER A 209 2.79 18.61 -5.03
CA SER A 209 2.42 17.62 -4.01
C SER A 209 2.49 16.17 -4.53
N GLN A 210 2.33 15.97 -5.84
CA GLN A 210 2.33 14.67 -6.50
C GLN A 210 3.10 14.75 -7.82
N LEU A 211 3.61 13.60 -8.27
CA LEU A 211 4.23 13.46 -9.58
C LEU A 211 3.44 12.48 -10.44
N ASP A 212 3.54 12.68 -11.75
CA ASP A 212 3.07 11.73 -12.74
C ASP A 212 4.04 11.71 -13.92
N TYR A 213 3.90 10.76 -14.81
CA TYR A 213 4.76 10.61 -15.97
C TYR A 213 3.95 10.31 -17.23
N ASP A 214 4.18 11.08 -18.26
CA ASP A 214 3.64 10.86 -19.60
C ASP A 214 4.79 10.51 -20.56
N SER A 215 4.62 9.45 -21.34
CA SER A 215 5.68 8.96 -22.24
C SER A 215 6.11 9.94 -23.33
N PHE A 216 5.26 10.93 -23.67
CA PHE A 216 5.51 11.95 -24.70
C PHE A 216 5.95 13.29 -24.11
N ILE A 217 5.43 13.63 -22.94
CA ILE A 217 5.63 14.95 -22.31
C ILE A 217 6.76 14.88 -21.27
N GLY A 218 6.98 13.71 -20.67
CA GLY A 218 7.91 13.47 -19.57
C GLY A 218 7.25 13.63 -18.20
N ARG A 219 8.06 14.01 -17.21
CA ARG A 219 7.61 14.17 -15.81
C ARG A 219 6.65 15.33 -15.66
N LEU A 220 5.59 15.13 -14.89
CA LEU A 220 4.51 16.07 -14.62
C LEU A 220 4.46 16.37 -13.12
N GLY A 221 4.33 17.65 -12.76
CA GLY A 221 4.08 18.07 -11.39
C GLY A 221 2.60 18.35 -11.17
N ILE A 222 2.01 17.77 -10.15
CA ILE A 222 0.62 18.01 -9.76
C ILE A 222 0.62 18.77 -8.44
N GLY A 223 -0.14 19.87 -8.37
CA GLY A 223 -0.23 20.66 -7.17
C GLY A 223 -1.38 21.64 -7.19
N ARG A 224 -1.65 22.23 -6.03
CA ARG A 224 -2.65 23.28 -5.87
C ARG A 224 -2.04 24.64 -6.17
N VAL A 225 -2.73 25.46 -6.93
CA VAL A 225 -2.41 26.87 -7.08
C VAL A 225 -2.83 27.59 -5.80
N SER A 226 -1.87 27.92 -4.95
CA SER A 226 -2.16 28.57 -3.65
C SER A 226 -2.45 30.05 -3.81
N LYS A 227 -1.83 30.73 -4.79
CA LYS A 227 -2.06 32.16 -5.10
C LYS A 227 -1.88 32.43 -6.57
N GLY A 228 -2.54 33.46 -7.05
CA GLY A 228 -2.36 34.01 -8.40
C GLY A 228 -2.92 33.13 -9.50
N VAL A 229 -2.26 33.17 -10.65
CA VAL A 229 -2.66 32.50 -11.89
C VAL A 229 -1.43 31.84 -12.51
N VAL A 230 -1.58 30.60 -12.96
CA VAL A 230 -0.57 29.88 -13.74
C VAL A 230 -0.97 29.84 -15.21
N LYS A 231 -0.03 30.09 -16.15
CA LYS A 231 -0.30 30.15 -17.59
C LYS A 231 0.66 29.28 -18.39
N THR A 232 0.13 28.66 -19.44
CA THR A 232 0.93 27.95 -20.43
C THR A 232 1.84 28.91 -21.18
N GLY A 233 3.11 28.51 -21.41
CA GLY A 233 4.10 29.32 -22.11
C GLY A 233 4.80 30.37 -21.25
N GLU A 234 4.39 30.57 -20.01
CA GLU A 234 5.02 31.51 -19.08
C GLU A 234 6.35 30.97 -18.53
N MET A 235 7.30 31.88 -18.31
CA MET A 235 8.53 31.57 -17.58
C MET A 235 8.26 31.71 -16.09
N VAL A 236 8.59 30.67 -15.35
CA VAL A 236 8.41 30.62 -13.88
C VAL A 236 9.75 30.34 -13.19
N THR A 237 9.84 30.78 -11.96
CA THR A 237 10.92 30.43 -11.04
C THR A 237 10.54 29.18 -10.27
N LEU A 238 11.36 28.15 -10.32
CA LEU A 238 11.22 26.93 -9.54
C LEU A 238 12.11 27.02 -8.30
N CYS A 239 11.47 27.14 -7.15
CA CYS A 239 12.12 27.07 -5.86
C CYS A 239 12.13 25.61 -5.41
N ARG A 240 13.32 25.00 -5.45
CA ARG A 240 13.48 23.59 -5.04
C ARG A 240 13.29 23.42 -3.53
N ASN A 241 12.80 22.25 -3.15
CA ASN A 241 12.71 21.86 -1.73
C ASN A 241 14.10 21.86 -1.04
N THR A 242 15.18 21.73 -1.80
CA THR A 242 16.58 21.82 -1.33
C THR A 242 17.11 23.25 -1.17
N GLY A 243 16.31 24.28 -1.54
CA GLY A 243 16.71 25.69 -1.54
C GLY A 243 17.36 26.20 -2.83
N ALA A 244 17.65 25.32 -3.81
CA ALA A 244 18.12 25.75 -5.12
C ALA A 244 16.99 26.46 -5.90
N VAL A 245 17.38 27.38 -6.80
CA VAL A 245 16.45 28.18 -7.59
C VAL A 245 16.79 28.04 -9.07
N GLU A 246 15.81 27.69 -9.87
CA GLU A 246 15.91 27.51 -11.31
C GLU A 246 14.77 28.22 -12.03
N SER A 247 14.85 28.36 -13.34
CA SER A 247 13.74 28.90 -14.15
C SER A 247 13.44 27.97 -15.31
N PHE A 248 12.16 27.74 -15.56
CA PHE A 248 11.72 26.97 -16.72
C PHE A 248 10.47 27.56 -17.33
N ARG A 249 10.13 27.14 -18.55
CA ARG A 249 8.90 27.50 -19.23
C ARG A 249 7.86 26.42 -19.08
N ILE A 250 6.67 26.73 -18.62
CA ILE A 250 5.53 25.83 -18.59
C ILE A 250 5.16 25.46 -20.03
N SER A 251 5.40 24.22 -20.43
CA SER A 251 5.10 23.75 -21.78
C SER A 251 3.64 23.41 -21.97
N LYS A 252 3.02 22.79 -20.96
CA LYS A 252 1.62 22.43 -20.92
C LYS A 252 1.05 22.56 -19.52
N LEU A 253 -0.24 22.87 -19.47
CA LEU A 253 -1.01 23.01 -18.24
C LEU A 253 -2.32 22.22 -18.40
N PHE A 254 -2.67 21.44 -17.39
CA PHE A 254 -3.90 20.65 -17.40
C PHE A 254 -4.69 20.87 -16.11
N VAL A 255 -6.01 20.80 -16.22
CA VAL A 255 -6.96 20.71 -15.10
C VAL A 255 -7.76 19.42 -15.24
N ASN A 256 -8.33 18.93 -14.15
CA ASN A 256 -9.24 17.79 -14.21
C ASN A 256 -10.65 18.25 -14.59
N GLU A 257 -11.28 17.53 -15.52
CA GLU A 257 -12.69 17.65 -15.90
C GLU A 257 -13.27 16.22 -15.95
N GLY A 258 -14.10 15.88 -14.99
CA GLY A 258 -14.41 14.48 -14.72
C GLY A 258 -13.15 13.71 -14.34
N ILE A 259 -12.95 12.55 -14.95
CA ILE A 259 -11.76 11.70 -14.78
C ILE A 259 -10.63 12.02 -15.77
N LYS A 260 -10.86 12.94 -16.71
CA LYS A 260 -9.91 13.27 -17.79
C LYS A 260 -9.16 14.55 -17.47
N ARG A 261 -7.90 14.59 -17.90
CA ARG A 261 -7.11 15.83 -17.93
C ARG A 261 -7.46 16.63 -19.17
N LYS A 262 -7.77 17.90 -18.99
CA LYS A 262 -8.04 18.87 -20.05
C LYS A 262 -6.92 19.88 -20.11
N GLU A 263 -6.30 20.03 -21.27
CA GLU A 263 -5.31 21.06 -21.51
C GLU A 263 -5.98 22.45 -21.50
N VAL A 264 -5.39 23.40 -20.76
CA VAL A 264 -5.90 24.76 -20.60
C VAL A 264 -4.78 25.77 -20.78
N ASN A 265 -5.13 27.01 -21.13
CA ASN A 265 -4.15 28.10 -21.28
C ASN A 265 -3.80 28.72 -19.92
N GLU A 266 -4.74 28.74 -18.98
CA GLU A 266 -4.55 29.32 -17.65
C GLU A 266 -5.39 28.58 -16.61
N ALA A 267 -4.93 28.60 -15.36
CA ALA A 267 -5.67 28.10 -14.19
C ALA A 267 -5.40 29.02 -12.99
N TYR A 268 -6.34 29.02 -12.06
CA TYR A 268 -6.45 30.03 -11.01
C TYR A 268 -6.23 29.45 -9.63
N TYR A 269 -5.99 30.33 -8.66
CA TYR A 269 -5.88 29.97 -7.25
C TYR A 269 -7.03 29.05 -6.79
N GLY A 270 -6.70 28.12 -5.93
CA GLY A 270 -7.61 27.09 -5.42
C GLY A 270 -7.65 25.82 -6.28
N ASP A 271 -7.32 25.85 -7.58
CA ASP A 271 -7.41 24.67 -8.44
C ASP A 271 -6.22 23.72 -8.29
N ILE A 272 -6.48 22.44 -8.45
CA ILE A 272 -5.46 21.40 -8.57
C ILE A 272 -5.11 21.24 -10.04
N VAL A 273 -3.87 21.50 -10.38
CA VAL A 273 -3.39 21.53 -11.75
C VAL A 273 -2.23 20.57 -11.97
N THR A 274 -2.03 20.17 -13.23
CA THR A 274 -0.87 19.41 -13.67
C THR A 274 -0.03 20.27 -14.60
N VAL A 275 1.25 20.46 -14.26
CA VAL A 275 2.20 21.28 -15.03
C VAL A 275 3.27 20.42 -15.65
N ALA A 276 3.70 20.78 -16.87
CA ALA A 276 4.79 20.17 -17.61
C ALA A 276 5.81 21.22 -18.05
N GLY A 277 7.06 20.80 -18.28
CA GLY A 277 8.11 21.66 -18.81
C GLY A 277 9.44 21.58 -18.06
N CYS A 278 9.44 21.04 -16.85
CA CYS A 278 10.66 20.77 -16.09
C CYS A 278 10.85 19.26 -15.97
N LYS A 279 11.99 18.74 -16.44
CA LYS A 279 12.30 17.29 -16.42
C LYS A 279 12.52 16.76 -15.01
N ASP A 280 13.07 17.61 -14.13
CA ASP A 280 13.50 17.20 -12.79
C ASP A 280 12.60 17.79 -11.70
N ILE A 281 11.36 18.15 -12.05
CA ILE A 281 10.39 18.65 -11.07
C ILE A 281 10.17 17.59 -9.98
N SER A 282 10.16 18.04 -8.73
CA SER A 282 10.07 17.16 -7.56
C SER A 282 8.99 17.60 -6.59
N ILE A 283 8.59 16.70 -5.70
CA ILE A 283 7.65 17.00 -4.63
C ILE A 283 8.24 18.03 -3.67
N GLY A 284 7.41 19.00 -3.28
CA GLY A 284 7.80 20.12 -2.41
C GLY A 284 8.35 21.32 -3.17
N ASP A 285 8.71 21.17 -4.45
CA ASP A 285 9.11 22.29 -5.28
C ASP A 285 7.95 23.30 -5.40
N THR A 286 8.26 24.59 -5.34
CA THR A 286 7.28 25.68 -5.48
C THR A 286 7.54 26.50 -6.74
N LEU A 287 6.51 26.65 -7.56
CA LEU A 287 6.53 27.54 -8.73
C LEU A 287 6.11 28.94 -8.30
N CYS A 288 6.94 29.92 -8.63
CA CYS A 288 6.74 31.35 -8.38
C CYS A 288 6.85 32.14 -9.69
N PRO A 289 6.41 33.42 -9.75
CA PRO A 289 6.65 34.27 -10.91
C PRO A 289 8.13 34.40 -11.22
N GLN A 290 8.49 34.64 -12.48
CA GLN A 290 9.87 34.80 -12.89
C GLN A 290 10.60 35.84 -12.04
N GLY A 291 11.74 35.44 -11.45
CA GLY A 291 12.59 36.31 -10.63
C GLY A 291 12.10 36.53 -9.19
N ILE A 292 10.98 35.93 -8.80
CA ILE A 292 10.49 35.97 -7.43
C ILE A 292 10.76 34.64 -6.74
N THR A 293 11.25 34.69 -5.49
CA THR A 293 11.55 33.53 -4.67
C THR A 293 10.69 33.62 -3.40
N ASP A 294 9.54 32.94 -3.41
CA ASP A 294 8.58 32.90 -2.30
C ASP A 294 8.05 31.46 -2.16
N PRO A 295 8.92 30.49 -1.75
CA PRO A 295 8.52 29.10 -1.63
C PRO A 295 7.55 28.89 -0.47
N LEU A 296 6.64 27.95 -0.64
CA LEU A 296 5.85 27.40 0.45
C LEU A 296 6.72 26.54 1.38
N PRO A 297 6.30 26.27 2.63
CA PRO A 297 7.03 25.41 3.54
C PRO A 297 7.36 24.06 2.88
N PRO A 298 8.59 23.53 3.09
CA PRO A 298 9.03 22.30 2.45
C PRO A 298 8.14 21.11 2.81
N ILE A 299 7.95 20.21 1.87
CA ILE A 299 7.32 18.91 2.12
C ILE A 299 8.42 17.94 2.51
N VAL A 300 8.32 17.39 3.72
CA VAL A 300 9.22 16.34 4.19
C VAL A 300 8.80 15.03 3.55
N ILE A 301 9.72 14.38 2.85
CA ILE A 301 9.51 13.04 2.31
C ILE A 301 10.12 12.06 3.28
N GLU A 302 9.29 11.17 3.83
CA GLU A 302 9.75 10.11 4.71
C GLU A 302 10.73 9.21 3.98
N ARG A 303 11.82 8.83 4.64
CA ARG A 303 12.84 7.94 4.08
C ARG A 303 12.36 6.50 4.06
N PRO A 304 12.90 5.65 3.15
CA PRO A 304 12.68 4.22 3.21
C PRO A 304 13.08 3.62 4.55
N THR A 305 12.36 2.62 5.01
CA THR A 305 12.63 1.87 6.25
C THR A 305 13.04 0.42 5.98
N LEU A 306 12.67 -0.11 4.81
CA LEU A 306 12.94 -1.48 4.38
C LEU A 306 13.68 -1.50 3.05
N SER A 307 14.50 -2.52 2.82
CA SER A 307 15.13 -2.79 1.54
C SER A 307 15.06 -4.26 1.17
N MET A 308 15.09 -4.53 -0.14
CA MET A 308 15.18 -5.86 -0.72
C MET A 308 16.15 -5.85 -1.90
N ASN A 309 16.82 -6.97 -2.13
CA ASN A 309 17.66 -7.11 -3.31
C ASN A 309 16.86 -7.73 -4.46
N PHE A 310 16.78 -7.02 -5.59
CA PHE A 310 16.18 -7.46 -6.84
C PHE A 310 17.29 -7.92 -7.77
N MET A 311 17.31 -9.19 -8.14
CA MET A 311 18.38 -9.78 -8.90
C MET A 311 17.87 -10.53 -10.12
N VAL A 312 18.73 -10.69 -11.11
CA VAL A 312 18.46 -11.55 -12.24
C VAL A 312 18.19 -12.98 -11.75
N ASN A 313 17.17 -13.64 -12.29
CA ASN A 313 16.90 -15.02 -11.97
C ASN A 313 18.00 -15.93 -12.52
N SER A 314 18.73 -16.59 -11.63
CA SER A 314 19.81 -17.52 -11.94
C SER A 314 19.42 -18.99 -11.70
N SER A 315 18.12 -19.28 -11.57
CA SER A 315 17.64 -20.64 -11.37
C SER A 315 17.78 -21.50 -12.64
N PRO A 316 17.77 -22.83 -12.54
CA PRO A 316 17.75 -23.71 -13.70
C PRO A 316 16.53 -23.53 -14.63
N PHE A 317 15.48 -22.86 -14.14
CA PHE A 317 14.26 -22.58 -14.91
C PHE A 317 14.17 -21.13 -15.38
N ALA A 318 15.26 -20.36 -15.27
CA ALA A 318 15.31 -19.00 -15.77
C ALA A 318 14.98 -18.93 -17.27
N GLY A 319 14.13 -17.96 -17.63
CA GLY A 319 13.72 -17.72 -19.02
C GLY A 319 12.61 -18.61 -19.55
N GLN A 320 12.03 -19.48 -18.74
CA GLN A 320 10.92 -20.32 -19.19
C GLN A 320 9.56 -19.59 -19.18
N SER A 321 9.41 -18.53 -18.41
CA SER A 321 8.14 -17.86 -18.16
C SER A 321 8.17 -16.36 -18.47
N GLY A 322 9.26 -15.67 -18.12
CA GLY A 322 9.38 -14.23 -18.27
C GLY A 322 9.84 -13.78 -19.66
N LYS A 323 9.47 -12.55 -20.05
CA LYS A 323 9.96 -11.87 -21.26
C LYS A 323 11.18 -10.99 -20.96
N PHE A 324 11.22 -10.41 -19.75
CA PHE A 324 12.25 -9.46 -19.31
C PHE A 324 13.11 -10.11 -18.23
N LEU A 325 14.34 -10.50 -18.59
CA LEU A 325 15.19 -11.38 -17.79
C LEU A 325 16.52 -10.75 -17.39
N THR A 326 16.93 -9.66 -18.02
CA THR A 326 18.26 -9.11 -17.86
C THR A 326 18.30 -8.00 -16.82
N SER A 327 19.46 -7.76 -16.20
CA SER A 327 19.70 -6.63 -15.30
C SER A 327 19.35 -5.28 -15.96
N ARG A 328 19.59 -5.15 -17.26
CA ARG A 328 19.20 -3.96 -18.01
C ARG A 328 17.69 -3.73 -18.02
N HIS A 329 16.90 -4.77 -18.26
CA HIS A 329 15.43 -4.66 -18.24
C HIS A 329 14.92 -4.27 -16.84
N ILE A 330 15.51 -4.88 -15.79
CA ILE A 330 15.14 -4.57 -14.40
C ILE A 330 15.50 -3.10 -14.10
N LYS A 331 16.69 -2.65 -14.50
CA LYS A 331 17.13 -1.27 -14.33
C LYS A 331 16.19 -0.27 -14.98
N GLU A 332 15.92 -0.45 -16.28
CA GLU A 332 15.02 0.43 -17.05
C GLU A 332 13.62 0.52 -16.40
N ARG A 333 13.10 -0.58 -15.86
CA ARG A 333 11.81 -0.59 -15.15
C ARG A 333 11.87 0.15 -13.82
N LEU A 334 12.93 -0.06 -13.04
CA LEU A 334 13.13 0.63 -11.76
C LEU A 334 13.37 2.13 -11.97
N GLU A 335 14.14 2.54 -12.98
CA GLU A 335 14.33 3.95 -13.34
C GLU A 335 12.99 4.60 -13.72
N LYS A 336 12.13 3.90 -14.46
CA LYS A 336 10.79 4.39 -14.78
C LYS A 336 9.92 4.55 -13.51
N GLU A 337 10.03 3.66 -12.55
CA GLU A 337 9.31 3.76 -11.28
C GLU A 337 9.74 5.00 -10.49
N LEU A 338 11.04 5.30 -10.47
CA LEU A 338 11.59 6.50 -9.79
C LEU A 338 11.10 7.83 -10.37
N GLU A 339 10.52 7.85 -11.57
CA GLU A 339 9.94 9.07 -12.15
C GLU A 339 8.73 9.58 -11.35
N THR A 340 7.98 8.67 -10.73
CA THR A 340 6.75 9.00 -10.00
C THR A 340 6.80 8.65 -8.53
N ASN A 341 7.52 7.60 -8.18
CA ASN A 341 7.58 7.04 -6.84
C ASN A 341 8.78 7.59 -6.04
N VAL A 342 8.58 8.72 -5.37
CA VAL A 342 9.63 9.37 -4.56
C VAL A 342 9.93 8.69 -3.22
N GLY A 343 9.12 7.69 -2.83
CA GLY A 343 9.35 6.88 -1.63
C GLY A 343 10.21 5.65 -1.89
N LEU A 344 10.73 5.50 -3.12
CA LEU A 344 11.58 4.40 -3.54
C LEU A 344 13.02 4.91 -3.74
N GLU A 345 13.99 4.14 -3.29
CA GLU A 345 15.40 4.35 -3.59
C GLU A 345 15.96 3.08 -4.23
N VAL A 346 16.81 3.25 -5.24
CA VAL A 346 17.40 2.14 -6.00
C VAL A 346 18.90 2.35 -6.10
N GLU A 347 19.67 1.35 -5.65
CA GLU A 347 21.14 1.33 -5.72
C GLU A 347 21.60 0.06 -6.44
N GLU A 348 22.60 0.16 -7.29
CA GLU A 348 23.22 -1.02 -7.90
C GLU A 348 24.06 -1.79 -6.86
N LEU A 349 23.90 -3.10 -6.80
CA LEU A 349 24.69 -3.95 -5.91
C LEU A 349 26.08 -4.20 -6.47
N PRO A 350 27.16 -3.83 -5.76
CA PRO A 350 28.52 -4.01 -6.25
C PRO A 350 28.85 -5.48 -6.53
N GLY A 351 29.34 -5.76 -7.74
CA GLY A 351 29.81 -7.10 -8.13
C GLY A 351 28.73 -8.13 -8.41
N THR A 352 27.48 -7.71 -8.52
CA THR A 352 26.34 -8.58 -8.87
C THR A 352 25.43 -7.92 -9.91
N ASP A 353 24.67 -8.72 -10.65
CA ASP A 353 23.64 -8.23 -11.58
C ASP A 353 22.33 -7.95 -10.83
N GLY A 354 22.37 -7.09 -9.83
CA GLY A 354 21.23 -6.81 -8.96
C GLY A 354 21.15 -5.38 -8.46
N PHE A 355 20.02 -5.06 -7.86
CA PHE A 355 19.68 -3.75 -7.33
C PHE A 355 19.17 -3.89 -5.91
N LYS A 356 19.65 -3.04 -5.01
CA LYS A 356 19.04 -2.83 -3.71
C LYS A 356 17.91 -1.83 -3.90
N VAL A 357 16.69 -2.28 -3.64
CA VAL A 357 15.48 -1.48 -3.75
C VAL A 357 14.96 -1.22 -2.34
N SER A 358 14.90 0.05 -1.96
CA SER A 358 14.47 0.47 -0.63
C SER A 358 13.13 1.18 -0.73
N GLY A 359 12.20 0.86 0.18
CA GLY A 359 10.86 1.40 0.23
C GLY A 359 10.37 1.56 1.68
N ARG A 360 9.16 2.10 1.84
CA ARG A 360 8.62 2.45 3.15
C ARG A 360 8.04 1.27 3.93
N GLY A 361 7.61 0.23 3.23
CA GLY A 361 6.97 -0.92 3.87
C GLY A 361 6.96 -2.14 2.95
N GLU A 362 6.54 -3.27 3.52
CA GLU A 362 6.46 -4.54 2.80
C GLU A 362 5.46 -4.49 1.63
N LEU A 363 4.30 -3.85 1.86
CA LEU A 363 3.27 -3.71 0.83
C LEU A 363 3.77 -2.86 -0.34
N HIS A 364 4.49 -1.77 -0.07
CA HIS A 364 5.04 -0.90 -1.11
C HIS A 364 5.97 -1.67 -2.06
N LEU A 365 6.89 -2.48 -1.51
CA LEU A 365 7.82 -3.29 -2.32
C LEU A 365 7.12 -4.49 -2.99
N SER A 366 6.14 -5.12 -2.33
CA SER A 366 5.41 -6.25 -2.92
C SER A 366 4.48 -5.83 -4.07
N VAL A 367 3.91 -4.62 -4.00
CA VAL A 367 3.13 -4.05 -5.11
C VAL A 367 4.00 -3.86 -6.35
N LEU A 368 5.18 -3.23 -6.19
CA LEU A 368 6.14 -3.07 -7.30
C LEU A 368 6.53 -4.41 -7.92
N LEU A 369 6.83 -5.42 -7.10
CA LEU A 369 7.16 -6.77 -7.57
C LEU A 369 6.00 -7.42 -8.32
N GLU A 370 4.78 -7.28 -7.82
CA GLU A 370 3.61 -7.86 -8.46
C GLU A 370 3.29 -7.18 -9.79
N GLU A 371 3.46 -5.85 -9.89
CA GLU A 371 3.35 -5.13 -11.17
C GLU A 371 4.40 -5.62 -12.17
N MET A 372 5.69 -5.70 -11.76
CA MET A 372 6.75 -6.24 -12.60
C MET A 372 6.43 -7.66 -13.07
N ARG A 373 5.92 -8.52 -12.17
CA ARG A 373 5.52 -9.89 -12.49
C ARG A 373 4.44 -9.91 -13.59
N ARG A 374 3.41 -9.07 -13.48
CA ARG A 374 2.31 -8.96 -14.47
C ARG A 374 2.77 -8.36 -15.80
N GLU A 375 3.72 -7.45 -15.76
CA GLU A 375 4.36 -6.91 -16.98
C GLU A 375 5.21 -7.95 -17.72
N GLY A 376 5.54 -9.07 -17.09
CA GLY A 376 6.29 -10.17 -17.70
C GLY A 376 7.76 -10.23 -17.30
N TYR A 377 8.15 -9.57 -16.21
CA TYR A 377 9.49 -9.69 -15.63
C TYR A 377 9.66 -11.01 -14.87
N GLU A 378 10.88 -11.51 -14.91
CA GLU A 378 11.32 -12.67 -14.14
C GLU A 378 12.59 -12.30 -13.38
N LEU A 379 12.54 -12.40 -12.05
CA LEU A 379 13.63 -12.00 -11.16
C LEU A 379 13.64 -12.83 -9.87
N CYS A 380 14.75 -12.75 -9.12
CA CYS A 380 14.85 -13.28 -7.77
C CYS A 380 14.92 -12.13 -6.77
N VAL A 381 14.29 -12.31 -5.62
CA VAL A 381 14.31 -11.31 -4.55
C VAL A 381 14.75 -11.91 -3.23
N SER A 382 15.47 -11.11 -2.44
CA SER A 382 15.90 -11.48 -1.08
C SER A 382 14.79 -11.24 -0.05
N LYS A 383 15.01 -11.73 1.17
CA LYS A 383 14.21 -11.36 2.34
C LYS A 383 14.24 -9.84 2.53
N PRO A 384 13.11 -9.22 2.92
CA PRO A 384 13.10 -7.82 3.35
C PRO A 384 14.02 -7.60 4.56
N GLU A 385 14.82 -6.54 4.51
CA GLU A 385 15.72 -6.15 5.59
C GLU A 385 15.43 -4.70 6.00
N VAL A 386 15.46 -4.41 7.31
CA VAL A 386 15.31 -3.04 7.80
C VAL A 386 16.57 -2.23 7.55
N LEU A 387 16.38 -0.93 7.28
CA LEU A 387 17.48 0.01 7.17
C LEU A 387 17.85 0.53 8.56
N PHE A 388 19.12 0.34 8.94
CA PHE A 388 19.65 0.85 10.20
C PHE A 388 20.20 2.24 10.00
N GLU A 389 20.02 3.11 11.01
CA GLU A 389 20.64 4.43 11.07
C GLU A 389 21.58 4.52 12.29
N GLU A 390 22.59 5.37 12.20
CA GLU A 390 23.43 5.72 13.33
C GLU A 390 22.99 7.08 13.89
N ILE A 391 22.40 7.08 15.08
CA ILE A 391 21.92 8.28 15.76
C ILE A 391 22.69 8.41 17.07
N ASP A 392 23.37 9.53 17.28
CA ASP A 392 24.22 9.81 18.46
C ASP A 392 25.25 8.70 18.73
N GLY A 393 25.84 8.12 17.67
CA GLY A 393 26.83 7.05 17.79
C GLY A 393 26.26 5.69 18.21
N ARG A 394 24.95 5.52 18.14
CA ARG A 394 24.25 4.25 18.43
C ARG A 394 23.56 3.74 17.20
N LYS A 395 23.65 2.41 17.00
CA LYS A 395 22.89 1.73 15.97
C LYS A 395 21.41 1.76 16.34
N CYS A 396 20.58 2.37 15.47
CA CYS A 396 19.13 2.47 15.62
C CYS A 396 18.43 1.72 14.49
N GLU A 397 17.24 1.24 14.77
CA GLU A 397 16.36 0.58 13.82
C GLU A 397 14.96 1.22 13.82
N PRO A 398 14.20 1.14 12.71
CA PRO A 398 12.86 1.69 12.65
C PRO A 398 11.92 0.93 13.59
N TYR A 399 11.07 1.69 14.28
CA TYR A 399 10.00 1.18 15.12
C TYR A 399 8.65 1.59 14.57
N GLU A 400 7.67 0.74 14.82
CA GLU A 400 6.28 0.96 14.44
C GLU A 400 5.37 0.98 15.66
N THR A 401 4.36 1.82 15.62
CA THR A 401 3.18 1.71 16.48
C THR A 401 2.28 0.63 15.87
N VAL A 402 1.98 -0.40 16.65
CA VAL A 402 1.12 -1.52 16.25
C VAL A 402 -0.17 -1.44 17.05
N ILE A 403 -1.29 -1.30 16.36
CA ILE A 403 -2.63 -1.27 16.93
C ILE A 403 -3.33 -2.58 16.58
N VAL A 404 -3.80 -3.28 17.59
CA VAL A 404 -4.50 -4.56 17.44
C VAL A 404 -5.86 -4.50 18.10
N ASN A 405 -6.90 -4.87 17.36
CA ASN A 405 -8.23 -5.17 17.89
C ASN A 405 -8.50 -6.66 17.68
N THR A 406 -8.71 -7.39 18.78
CA THR A 406 -8.87 -8.84 18.73
C THR A 406 -9.89 -9.33 19.77
N PRO A 407 -10.62 -10.42 19.52
CA PRO A 407 -11.40 -11.07 20.57
C PRO A 407 -10.53 -11.34 21.79
N SER A 408 -11.08 -11.09 22.98
CA SER A 408 -10.34 -11.14 24.25
C SER A 408 -9.66 -12.49 24.52
N ASP A 409 -10.20 -13.58 23.97
CA ASP A 409 -9.64 -14.93 24.08
C ASP A 409 -8.27 -15.05 23.44
N TYR A 410 -7.96 -14.25 22.41
CA TYR A 410 -6.67 -14.30 21.69
C TYR A 410 -5.67 -13.26 22.17
N ALA A 411 -6.07 -12.28 22.99
CA ALA A 411 -5.23 -11.17 23.40
C ALA A 411 -3.93 -11.61 24.08
N SER A 412 -4.00 -12.61 24.99
CA SER A 412 -2.82 -13.14 25.66
C SER A 412 -1.81 -13.78 24.73
N THR A 413 -2.28 -14.49 23.70
CA THR A 413 -1.43 -15.10 22.67
C THR A 413 -0.72 -14.04 21.84
N ILE A 414 -1.45 -12.99 21.43
CA ILE A 414 -0.89 -11.89 20.65
C ILE A 414 0.16 -11.11 21.45
N ILE A 415 -0.12 -10.85 22.73
CA ILE A 415 0.85 -10.18 23.62
C ILE A 415 2.14 -11.01 23.72
N ALA A 416 2.04 -12.31 23.96
CA ALA A 416 3.19 -13.19 24.09
C ALA A 416 4.02 -13.25 22.78
N ASP A 417 3.36 -13.39 21.63
CA ASP A 417 4.01 -13.44 20.32
C ASP A 417 4.76 -12.14 20.00
N LEU A 418 4.14 -10.99 20.24
CA LEU A 418 4.74 -9.68 19.96
C LEU A 418 5.89 -9.37 20.95
N GLN A 419 5.78 -9.79 22.21
CA GLN A 419 6.88 -9.65 23.19
C GLN A 419 8.08 -10.53 22.82
N GLU A 420 7.89 -11.76 22.33
CA GLU A 420 8.97 -12.61 21.78
C GLU A 420 9.71 -11.88 20.65
N ARG A 421 8.99 -11.07 19.86
CA ARG A 421 9.48 -10.24 18.76
C ARG A 421 9.98 -8.85 19.20
N LYS A 422 10.21 -8.65 20.50
CA LYS A 422 10.72 -7.41 21.12
C LYS A 422 9.76 -6.21 21.08
N ALA A 423 8.46 -6.43 20.88
CA ALA A 423 7.46 -5.39 21.03
C ALA A 423 7.22 -5.08 22.52
N THR A 424 6.94 -3.82 22.81
CA THR A 424 6.55 -3.33 24.13
C THR A 424 5.08 -2.97 24.14
N LEU A 425 4.28 -3.57 25.01
CA LEU A 425 2.87 -3.21 25.18
C LEU A 425 2.78 -1.83 25.84
N LEU A 426 2.06 -0.92 25.20
CA LEU A 426 1.84 0.45 25.65
C LEU A 426 0.46 0.62 26.30
N VAL A 427 -0.58 0.13 25.61
CA VAL A 427 -1.98 0.27 26.03
C VAL A 427 -2.68 -1.10 25.91
N MET A 428 -3.53 -1.38 26.88
CA MET A 428 -4.49 -2.48 26.83
C MET A 428 -5.79 -1.99 27.43
N SER A 429 -6.85 -2.05 26.65
CA SER A 429 -8.20 -1.71 27.10
C SER A 429 -9.20 -2.76 26.62
N ASN A 430 -10.19 -3.05 27.46
CA ASN A 430 -11.29 -3.91 27.06
C ASN A 430 -12.28 -3.06 26.27
N GLY A 431 -12.49 -3.44 25.02
CA GLY A 431 -13.51 -2.88 24.15
C GLY A 431 -14.89 -3.45 24.45
N GLU A 432 -15.89 -2.96 23.74
CA GLU A 432 -17.24 -3.49 23.79
C GLU A 432 -17.30 -4.86 23.07
N GLU A 433 -18.30 -5.66 23.41
CA GLU A 433 -18.61 -6.97 22.79
C GLU A 433 -17.52 -8.05 22.90
N GLY A 434 -16.64 -8.01 23.92
CA GLY A 434 -15.64 -9.06 24.12
C GLY A 434 -14.38 -8.94 23.26
N TYR A 435 -14.13 -7.76 22.68
CA TYR A 435 -12.89 -7.42 22.03
C TYR A 435 -11.92 -6.73 23.00
N THR A 436 -10.63 -6.88 22.74
CA THR A 436 -9.53 -6.18 23.44
C THR A 436 -8.77 -5.33 22.45
N HIS A 437 -8.54 -4.08 22.81
CA HIS A 437 -7.68 -3.14 22.11
C HIS A 437 -6.29 -3.17 22.74
N LEU A 438 -5.26 -3.32 21.90
CA LEU A 438 -3.85 -3.38 22.29
C LEU A 438 -3.05 -2.40 21.43
N GLU A 439 -2.15 -1.63 22.07
CA GLU A 439 -1.17 -0.82 21.36
C GLU A 439 0.24 -1.23 21.77
N PHE A 440 1.12 -1.37 20.79
CA PHE A 440 2.52 -1.74 21.00
C PHE A 440 3.45 -0.75 20.29
N SER A 441 4.65 -0.59 20.86
CA SER A 441 5.83 -0.10 20.13
C SER A 441 6.69 -1.31 19.79
N ALA A 442 6.94 -1.56 18.50
CA ALA A 442 7.62 -2.75 18.03
C ALA A 442 8.70 -2.41 17.00
N PRO A 443 9.89 -3.06 17.04
CA PRO A 443 10.86 -2.91 15.97
C PRO A 443 10.28 -3.51 14.67
N THR A 444 10.34 -2.76 13.56
CA THR A 444 9.82 -3.18 12.24
C THR A 444 10.32 -4.57 11.86
N ARG A 445 11.59 -4.88 12.15
CA ARG A 445 12.21 -6.19 11.92
C ARG A 445 11.47 -7.34 12.63
N GLY A 446 10.89 -7.09 13.79
CA GLY A 446 10.10 -8.07 14.55
C GLY A 446 8.73 -8.34 13.93
N LEU A 447 8.22 -7.42 13.12
CA LEU A 447 6.90 -7.50 12.50
C LEU A 447 6.94 -8.16 11.12
N ILE A 448 8.13 -8.25 10.48
CA ILE A 448 8.29 -8.97 9.21
C ILE A 448 7.86 -10.43 9.41
N GLY A 449 6.93 -10.89 8.56
CA GLY A 449 6.38 -12.24 8.62
C GLY A 449 5.41 -12.51 9.78
N TYR A 450 5.00 -11.51 10.55
CA TYR A 450 4.06 -11.71 11.66
C TYR A 450 2.60 -11.76 11.21
N ARG A 451 2.25 -11.14 10.11
CA ARG A 451 0.86 -11.03 9.63
C ARG A 451 0.18 -12.40 9.47
N SER A 452 0.86 -13.35 8.85
CA SER A 452 0.33 -14.70 8.64
C SER A 452 0.09 -15.45 9.96
N ALA A 453 1.00 -15.31 10.93
CA ALA A 453 0.83 -15.86 12.27
C ALA A 453 -0.34 -15.19 13.02
N PHE A 454 -0.45 -13.87 12.94
CA PHE A 454 -1.53 -13.10 13.53
C PHE A 454 -2.91 -13.55 13.03
N ILE A 455 -3.09 -13.65 11.70
CA ILE A 455 -4.35 -14.11 11.09
C ILE A 455 -4.70 -15.53 11.57
N THR A 456 -3.71 -16.42 11.64
CA THR A 456 -3.90 -17.79 12.11
C THR A 456 -4.30 -17.82 13.59
N ASN A 457 -3.60 -17.08 14.45
CA ASN A 457 -3.81 -17.06 15.89
C ASN A 457 -5.14 -16.42 16.30
N THR A 458 -5.62 -15.46 15.50
CA THR A 458 -6.93 -14.81 15.68
C THR A 458 -8.05 -15.45 14.88
N LYS A 459 -7.78 -16.55 14.16
CA LYS A 459 -8.73 -17.20 13.22
C LYS A 459 -9.34 -16.24 12.20
N GLY A 460 -8.62 -15.18 11.85
CA GLY A 460 -9.09 -14.14 10.95
C GLY A 460 -9.99 -13.07 11.56
N GLU A 461 -10.31 -13.16 12.87
CA GLU A 461 -11.18 -12.19 13.55
C GLU A 461 -10.44 -10.96 14.06
N GLY A 462 -9.10 -11.03 14.18
CA GLY A 462 -8.27 -9.92 14.64
C GLY A 462 -7.95 -8.94 13.51
N ILE A 463 -7.84 -7.66 13.88
CA ILE A 463 -7.40 -6.59 13.00
C ILE A 463 -6.11 -6.02 13.55
N MET A 464 -5.08 -5.88 12.70
CA MET A 464 -3.80 -5.31 13.05
C MET A 464 -3.43 -4.21 12.05
N VAL A 465 -3.08 -3.04 12.55
CA VAL A 465 -2.55 -1.92 11.77
C VAL A 465 -1.21 -1.52 12.32
N ARG A 466 -0.28 -1.22 11.44
CA ARG A 466 1.09 -0.80 11.74
C ARG A 466 1.34 0.56 11.09
N SER A 467 2.04 1.43 11.78
CA SER A 467 2.50 2.71 11.24
C SER A 467 3.90 3.02 11.77
N PHE A 468 4.76 3.53 10.91
CA PHE A 468 6.08 3.99 11.30
C PHE A 468 5.95 5.04 12.42
N ASP A 469 6.80 4.94 13.44
CA ASP A 469 6.88 5.85 14.57
C ASP A 469 8.19 6.65 14.51
N GLU A 470 9.28 6.06 14.93
CA GLU A 470 10.59 6.69 14.96
C GLU A 470 11.72 5.64 14.93
N TYR A 471 12.95 6.10 14.80
CA TYR A 471 14.13 5.26 14.99
C TYR A 471 14.50 5.16 16.47
N LYS A 472 14.59 3.94 17.00
CA LYS A 472 14.99 3.63 18.38
C LYS A 472 16.25 2.75 18.40
N PRO A 473 16.96 2.69 19.53
CA PRO A 473 18.12 1.81 19.67
C PRO A 473 17.79 0.36 19.32
N TYR A 474 18.74 -0.32 18.69
CA TYR A 474 18.64 -1.73 18.27
C TYR A 474 18.18 -2.65 19.42
N ALA A 475 17.09 -3.38 19.24
CA ALA A 475 16.44 -4.23 20.26
C ALA A 475 17.18 -5.55 20.56
N GLY A 476 18.29 -5.83 19.87
CA GLY A 476 18.98 -7.10 19.95
C GLY A 476 18.48 -8.12 18.93
N GLU A 477 18.92 -9.37 19.05
CA GLU A 477 18.55 -10.43 18.14
C GLU A 477 17.07 -10.81 18.27
N ILE A 478 16.41 -11.02 17.13
CA ILE A 478 15.07 -11.54 17.02
C ILE A 478 15.16 -12.85 16.26
N ARG A 479 14.58 -13.91 16.80
CA ARG A 479 14.57 -15.22 16.15
C ARG A 479 13.77 -15.15 14.84
N GLY A 480 14.32 -15.73 13.79
CA GLY A 480 13.64 -15.93 12.51
C GLY A 480 12.55 -17.01 12.57
N ARG A 481 12.28 -17.60 11.44
CA ARG A 481 11.30 -18.69 11.30
C ARG A 481 11.60 -19.85 12.25
N LYS A 482 10.56 -20.39 12.94
CA LYS A 482 10.70 -21.50 13.90
C LYS A 482 11.05 -22.83 13.20
N ASN A 483 10.57 -23.03 11.97
CA ASN A 483 10.66 -24.27 11.22
C ASN A 483 11.67 -24.17 10.07
N GLY A 484 12.48 -25.19 9.87
CA GLY A 484 13.32 -25.34 8.68
C GLY A 484 12.51 -25.67 7.43
N VAL A 485 13.18 -25.94 6.33
CA VAL A 485 12.57 -26.27 5.04
C VAL A 485 13.02 -27.61 4.49
N LEU A 486 12.17 -28.22 3.66
CA LEU A 486 12.50 -29.38 2.84
C LEU A 486 13.09 -28.90 1.52
N VAL A 487 14.36 -29.20 1.25
CA VAL A 487 15.10 -28.73 0.08
C VAL A 487 15.33 -29.88 -0.88
N SER A 488 14.98 -29.68 -2.16
CA SER A 488 15.22 -30.72 -3.17
C SER A 488 16.71 -30.94 -3.43
N MET A 489 17.13 -32.21 -3.47
CA MET A 489 18.46 -32.62 -3.89
C MET A 489 18.50 -33.21 -5.31
N GLU A 490 17.36 -33.17 -6.03
CA GLU A 490 17.22 -33.69 -7.38
C GLU A 490 16.47 -32.68 -8.28
N THR A 491 16.75 -32.80 -9.59
CA THR A 491 16.03 -32.08 -10.63
C THR A 491 15.12 -33.04 -11.38
N GLY A 492 13.85 -32.69 -11.57
CA GLY A 492 12.87 -33.52 -12.26
C GLY A 492 11.44 -33.18 -11.90
N LYS A 493 10.54 -34.15 -12.03
CA LYS A 493 9.13 -33.99 -11.63
C LYS A 493 8.87 -34.59 -10.27
N ALA A 494 8.15 -33.85 -9.43
CA ALA A 494 7.70 -34.34 -8.13
C ALA A 494 6.72 -35.50 -8.31
N LEU A 495 7.00 -36.64 -7.70
CA LEU A 495 6.19 -37.86 -7.80
C LEU A 495 5.28 -38.04 -6.60
N GLY A 496 4.01 -38.38 -6.83
CA GLY A 496 3.02 -38.57 -5.76
C GLY A 496 3.48 -39.53 -4.67
N TYR A 497 4.14 -40.65 -5.03
CA TYR A 497 4.71 -41.61 -4.06
C TYR A 497 5.76 -40.97 -3.15
N SER A 498 6.64 -40.16 -3.71
CA SER A 498 7.68 -39.50 -2.91
C SER A 498 7.08 -38.41 -2.00
N LEU A 499 6.16 -37.60 -2.53
CA LEU A 499 5.46 -36.57 -1.75
C LEU A 499 4.68 -37.20 -0.58
N TYR A 500 4.02 -38.32 -0.80
CA TYR A 500 3.32 -39.06 0.25
C TYR A 500 4.24 -39.43 1.42
N ASN A 501 5.44 -39.97 1.13
CA ASN A 501 6.41 -40.29 2.17
C ASN A 501 7.05 -39.05 2.83
N LEU A 502 7.05 -37.92 2.17
CA LEU A 502 7.60 -36.68 2.70
C LEU A 502 6.60 -35.91 3.59
N GLN A 503 5.29 -36.17 3.48
CA GLN A 503 4.25 -35.55 4.33
C GLN A 503 4.48 -35.77 5.81
N ASP A 504 5.06 -36.92 6.22
CA ASP A 504 5.38 -37.19 7.61
C ASP A 504 6.48 -36.29 8.18
N ARG A 505 7.27 -35.67 7.29
CA ARG A 505 8.38 -34.79 7.66
C ARG A 505 8.04 -33.33 7.64
N GLY A 506 6.95 -32.95 6.96
CA GLY A 506 6.55 -31.55 6.85
C GLY A 506 5.40 -31.32 5.87
N GLN A 507 4.96 -30.09 5.82
CA GLN A 507 3.92 -29.64 4.89
C GLN A 507 4.53 -29.35 3.51
N MET A 508 4.02 -30.00 2.47
CA MET A 508 4.49 -29.76 1.11
C MET A 508 3.97 -28.45 0.56
N ILE A 509 4.79 -27.77 -0.27
CA ILE A 509 4.42 -26.56 -1.02
C ILE A 509 4.38 -26.81 -2.53
N VAL A 510 4.75 -28.01 -2.97
CA VAL A 510 4.67 -28.44 -4.36
C VAL A 510 3.74 -29.63 -4.49
N GLY A 511 2.98 -29.69 -5.58
CA GLY A 511 2.09 -30.80 -5.90
C GLY A 511 2.75 -31.87 -6.78
N PRO A 512 2.08 -33.02 -6.96
CA PRO A 512 2.54 -34.07 -7.90
C PRO A 512 2.58 -33.53 -9.33
N GLY A 513 3.64 -33.91 -10.06
CA GLY A 513 3.88 -33.47 -11.43
C GLY A 513 4.54 -32.08 -11.56
N ALA A 514 4.74 -31.36 -10.47
CA ALA A 514 5.46 -30.09 -10.48
C ALA A 514 6.93 -30.29 -10.90
N ASP A 515 7.43 -29.39 -11.75
CA ASP A 515 8.84 -29.36 -12.10
C ASP A 515 9.65 -28.74 -10.95
N ILE A 516 10.69 -29.43 -10.54
CA ILE A 516 11.56 -29.04 -9.42
C ILE A 516 13.02 -29.15 -9.83
N TYR A 517 13.89 -28.42 -9.12
CA TYR A 517 15.33 -28.45 -9.33
C TYR A 517 16.09 -28.51 -8.00
N ILE A 518 17.36 -28.86 -8.06
CA ILE A 518 18.26 -28.94 -6.89
C ILE A 518 18.33 -27.56 -6.21
N GLY A 519 18.11 -27.54 -4.88
CA GLY A 519 18.12 -26.32 -4.09
C GLY A 519 16.75 -25.61 -4.01
N MET A 520 15.74 -26.06 -4.77
CA MET A 520 14.36 -25.56 -4.65
C MET A 520 13.76 -26.04 -3.32
N ILE A 521 13.05 -25.15 -2.63
CA ILE A 521 12.29 -25.47 -1.44
C ILE A 521 10.98 -26.13 -1.86
N VAL A 522 10.69 -27.32 -1.35
CA VAL A 522 9.54 -28.15 -1.72
C VAL A 522 8.56 -28.37 -0.58
N GLY A 523 8.91 -27.94 0.64
CA GLY A 523 8.04 -28.06 1.82
C GLY A 523 8.60 -27.36 3.03
N ILE A 524 7.76 -27.23 4.06
CA ILE A 524 8.08 -26.71 5.40
C ILE A 524 8.38 -27.90 6.29
N HIS A 525 9.56 -27.93 6.91
CA HIS A 525 9.95 -29.03 7.80
C HIS A 525 9.25 -28.91 9.16
N ASN A 526 8.92 -30.03 9.78
CA ASN A 526 8.32 -30.05 11.13
C ASN A 526 9.33 -29.75 12.27
N ARG A 527 10.63 -29.63 11.94
CA ARG A 527 11.70 -29.29 12.87
C ARG A 527 12.35 -27.96 12.48
N ASP A 528 13.21 -27.46 13.34
CA ASP A 528 13.92 -26.18 13.20
C ASP A 528 15.06 -26.18 12.17
N ASN A 529 15.50 -27.36 11.71
CA ASN A 529 16.60 -27.52 10.75
C ASN A 529 16.11 -27.83 9.34
N ASP A 530 16.86 -27.40 8.34
CA ASP A 530 16.63 -27.78 6.95
C ASP A 530 16.93 -29.24 6.67
N LEU A 531 16.14 -29.83 5.80
CA LEU A 531 16.29 -31.22 5.41
C LEU A 531 16.36 -31.35 3.89
N ASN A 532 17.46 -31.92 3.39
CA ASN A 532 17.58 -32.29 1.98
C ASN A 532 16.76 -33.55 1.68
N VAL A 533 15.90 -33.49 0.68
CA VAL A 533 14.94 -34.54 0.32
C VAL A 533 14.97 -34.83 -1.19
N ASN A 534 14.52 -36.02 -1.57
CA ASN A 534 14.35 -36.40 -2.98
C ASN A 534 12.85 -36.57 -3.31
N PRO A 535 12.20 -35.55 -3.88
CA PRO A 535 10.79 -35.59 -4.27
C PRO A 535 10.55 -36.34 -5.60
N CYS A 536 11.60 -36.70 -6.34
CA CYS A 536 11.54 -37.39 -7.63
C CYS A 536 11.65 -38.91 -7.52
N LYS A 537 11.78 -39.47 -6.28
CA LYS A 537 12.01 -40.92 -6.08
C LYS A 537 10.74 -41.71 -6.43
N ASN A 538 10.87 -42.62 -7.38
CA ASN A 538 9.79 -43.55 -7.74
C ASN A 538 9.70 -44.72 -6.75
N LYS A 539 8.55 -45.37 -6.72
CA LYS A 539 8.34 -46.61 -5.99
C LYS A 539 9.21 -47.69 -6.63
N GLU A 540 10.12 -48.29 -5.89
CA GLU A 540 10.87 -49.45 -6.39
C GLU A 540 9.93 -50.62 -6.58
N MET A 541 9.85 -51.15 -7.80
CA MET A 541 9.07 -52.38 -8.06
C MET A 541 9.81 -53.58 -7.52
N SER A 542 9.25 -54.23 -6.51
CA SER A 542 9.72 -55.56 -6.09
C SER A 542 8.88 -56.64 -6.76
N ASN A 543 9.53 -57.68 -7.30
CA ASN A 543 8.88 -58.82 -7.99
C ASN A 543 7.92 -59.66 -7.12
N THR A 544 7.73 -59.31 -5.86
CA THR A 544 6.98 -60.09 -4.87
C THR A 544 5.64 -59.47 -4.46
N ARG A 545 5.16 -58.41 -5.10
CA ARG A 545 3.87 -57.81 -4.74
C ARG A 545 2.71 -58.37 -5.55
N SER A 546 1.70 -58.92 -4.83
CA SER A 546 0.40 -59.23 -5.41
C SER A 546 -0.31 -57.92 -5.88
N LYS A 547 -0.95 -57.96 -7.05
CA LYS A 547 -1.64 -56.81 -7.69
C LYS A 547 -2.85 -56.24 -6.89
N SER A 548 -3.12 -56.74 -5.67
CA SER A 548 -4.35 -56.45 -4.92
C SER A 548 -4.21 -55.51 -3.73
N ALA A 549 -3.08 -54.86 -3.51
CA ALA A 549 -2.84 -54.06 -2.31
C ALA A 549 -2.14 -52.72 -2.57
N ASP A 550 -2.54 -52.00 -3.60
CA ASP A 550 -2.19 -50.59 -3.71
C ASP A 550 -3.31 -49.73 -3.10
N ASP A 551 -3.20 -49.39 -1.83
CA ASP A 551 -4.02 -48.39 -1.19
C ASP A 551 -3.89 -47.05 -1.97
N ALA A 552 -5.01 -46.36 -2.16
CA ALA A 552 -5.00 -45.08 -2.80
C ALA A 552 -4.09 -44.11 -2.02
N ILE A 553 -3.13 -43.49 -2.70
CA ILE A 553 -2.23 -42.52 -2.10
C ILE A 553 -3.04 -41.24 -1.80
N ALA A 554 -3.29 -40.98 -0.51
CA ALA A 554 -3.92 -39.74 -0.07
C ALA A 554 -2.85 -38.65 0.14
N LEU A 555 -2.86 -37.64 -0.71
CA LEU A 555 -1.97 -36.49 -0.59
C LEU A 555 -2.74 -35.33 0.08
N VAL A 556 -2.10 -34.71 1.07
CA VAL A 556 -2.57 -33.45 1.64
C VAL A 556 -2.37 -32.33 0.59
N THR A 557 -3.34 -31.43 0.46
CA THR A 557 -3.24 -30.28 -0.44
C THR A 557 -1.99 -29.47 -0.13
N PRO A 558 -1.11 -29.22 -1.10
CA PRO A 558 0.08 -28.39 -0.90
C PRO A 558 -0.31 -26.98 -0.46
N LYS A 559 0.50 -26.38 0.42
CA LYS A 559 0.37 -24.95 0.74
C LYS A 559 0.86 -24.14 -0.46
N THR A 560 0.02 -23.26 -0.98
CA THR A 560 0.40 -22.26 -1.98
C THR A 560 0.70 -20.94 -1.28
N PHE A 561 1.76 -20.26 -1.71
CA PHE A 561 2.11 -18.94 -1.20
C PHE A 561 1.68 -17.84 -2.18
N SER A 562 1.07 -16.78 -1.68
CA SER A 562 1.05 -15.49 -2.37
C SER A 562 2.47 -14.90 -2.42
N LEU A 563 2.66 -13.82 -3.18
CA LEU A 563 3.97 -13.15 -3.22
C LEU A 563 4.36 -12.63 -1.83
N GLU A 564 3.43 -11.98 -1.14
CA GLU A 564 3.64 -11.46 0.21
C GLU A 564 3.98 -12.57 1.19
N GLU A 565 3.21 -13.64 1.22
CA GLU A 565 3.48 -14.78 2.09
C GLU A 565 4.84 -15.42 1.79
N ALA A 566 5.26 -15.47 0.53
CA ALA A 566 6.57 -15.97 0.14
C ALA A 566 7.71 -15.09 0.66
N LEU A 567 7.56 -13.75 0.56
CA LEU A 567 8.52 -12.77 1.06
C LEU A 567 8.64 -12.80 2.59
N GLU A 568 7.51 -12.95 3.27
CA GLU A 568 7.45 -13.10 4.73
C GLU A 568 8.08 -14.41 5.21
N PHE A 569 7.98 -15.47 4.40
CA PHE A 569 8.39 -16.83 4.79
C PHE A 569 9.88 -17.07 4.68
N ILE A 570 10.57 -16.50 3.68
CA ILE A 570 11.99 -16.79 3.40
C ILE A 570 12.93 -16.29 4.49
N GLU A 571 14.08 -16.98 4.63
CA GLU A 571 15.19 -16.60 5.49
C GLU A 571 16.35 -15.98 4.70
N GLU A 572 17.37 -15.48 5.41
CA GLU A 572 18.51 -14.75 4.81
C GLU A 572 19.28 -15.55 3.76
N ASP A 573 19.28 -16.89 3.84
CA ASP A 573 19.95 -17.79 2.89
C ASP A 573 19.03 -18.27 1.76
N GLU A 574 17.84 -17.67 1.61
CA GLU A 574 16.82 -18.04 0.66
C GLU A 574 16.48 -16.89 -0.30
N TYR A 575 15.87 -17.24 -1.43
CA TYR A 575 15.31 -16.30 -2.42
C TYR A 575 13.89 -16.71 -2.81
N VAL A 576 13.08 -15.71 -3.12
CA VAL A 576 11.84 -15.90 -3.88
C VAL A 576 12.17 -15.72 -5.36
N GLU A 577 11.88 -16.72 -6.17
CA GLU A 577 11.90 -16.66 -7.63
C GLU A 577 10.52 -16.20 -8.11
N VAL A 578 10.46 -14.98 -8.60
CA VAL A 578 9.23 -14.33 -9.07
C VAL A 578 9.17 -14.45 -10.59
N THR A 579 8.14 -15.14 -11.09
CA THR A 579 7.91 -15.27 -12.53
C THR A 579 6.45 -14.97 -12.87
N PRO A 580 6.12 -14.62 -14.10
CA PRO A 580 4.72 -14.37 -14.52
C PRO A 580 3.76 -15.53 -14.20
N ALA A 581 4.23 -16.77 -14.31
CA ALA A 581 3.39 -17.95 -14.16
C ALA A 581 3.37 -18.50 -12.73
N ILE A 582 4.48 -18.44 -11.99
CA ILE A 582 4.63 -19.14 -10.71
C ILE A 582 5.64 -18.44 -9.81
N ILE A 583 5.39 -18.53 -8.49
CA ILE A 583 6.31 -18.14 -7.44
C ILE A 583 6.96 -19.39 -6.88
N ARG A 584 8.30 -19.42 -6.79
CA ARG A 584 9.06 -20.52 -6.22
C ARG A 584 9.99 -20.01 -5.13
N LEU A 585 10.26 -20.87 -4.16
CA LEU A 585 11.23 -20.61 -3.10
C LEU A 585 12.47 -21.45 -3.33
N ARG A 586 13.65 -20.87 -3.12
CA ARG A 586 14.91 -21.61 -3.28
C ARG A 586 16.01 -21.15 -2.33
N LYS A 587 16.98 -22.00 -2.10
CA LYS A 587 18.20 -21.59 -1.41
C LYS A 587 19.07 -20.70 -2.32
N LYS A 588 19.84 -19.78 -1.73
CA LYS A 588 20.82 -18.95 -2.45
C LYS A 588 21.88 -19.84 -3.11
N ILE A 589 22.42 -20.79 -2.38
CA ILE A 589 23.37 -21.80 -2.85
C ILE A 589 22.58 -23.05 -3.19
N LEU A 590 22.52 -23.43 -4.47
CA LEU A 590 21.71 -24.57 -4.92
C LEU A 590 22.34 -25.92 -4.57
N ASP A 591 23.68 -26.05 -4.67
CA ASP A 591 24.38 -27.31 -4.38
C ASP A 591 24.40 -27.62 -2.89
N PRO A 592 23.91 -28.80 -2.46
CA PRO A 592 23.84 -29.17 -1.05
C PRO A 592 25.24 -29.33 -0.39
N ASN A 593 26.27 -29.74 -1.14
CA ASN A 593 27.63 -29.88 -0.61
C ASN A 593 28.27 -28.52 -0.38
N GLU A 594 28.01 -27.58 -1.27
CA GLU A 594 28.49 -26.20 -1.14
C GLU A 594 27.82 -25.51 0.06
N ARG A 595 26.50 -25.65 0.24
CA ARG A 595 25.78 -25.16 1.44
C ARG A 595 26.40 -25.69 2.72
N PHE A 596 26.68 -27.00 2.76
CA PHE A 596 27.29 -27.64 3.94
C PHE A 596 28.69 -27.10 4.24
N ARG A 597 29.49 -26.77 3.22
CA ARG A 597 30.84 -26.18 3.40
C ARG A 597 30.76 -24.73 3.93
N VAL A 598 29.82 -23.96 3.46
CA VAL A 598 29.63 -22.56 3.90
C VAL A 598 29.14 -22.50 5.34
N ASN A 599 28.18 -23.34 5.72
CA ASN A 599 27.63 -23.40 7.08
C ASN A 599 28.60 -23.96 8.13
N ARG A 600 29.74 -24.54 7.72
CA ARG A 600 30.82 -25.00 8.61
C ARG A 600 31.88 -23.95 8.92
N LYS A 601 31.94 -22.87 8.16
CA LYS A 601 32.83 -21.74 8.41
C LYS A 601 32.17 -20.71 9.34
#